data_7770c561717c108311b096b0bdfa2ff0
#
_entry.id   7770c561717c108311b096b0bdfa2ff0
#
_cell.length_a   1.000
_cell.length_b   1.000
_cell.length_c   1.000
_cell.angle_alpha   90.00
_cell.angle_beta   90.00
_cell.angle_gamma   90.00
#
_symmetry.space_group_name_H-M   'P 1'
#
loop_
_entity.id
_entity.type
_entity.pdbx_description
1 polymer ?
#
loop_
_entity_poly.entity_id
_entity_poly.type
_entity_poly.pdbx_seq_one_letter_code
_entity_poly.pdbx_strand_id
1 'polypeptide(L)'
;DETILKTISGEIGNFEVVVKDSHKDITLRVSQIVWFDAKPSPKERIGVFDPNLSSINEVVKILKDNINSFSYRKFTTYDKTICQYDGRREVVCSKCEEVCPTVAITKDDTTKTLTFSQVDCHGCGGCISVCPSGALDYAPTNRESLFEMSKFYKNRHPLIIPRTMGI
;
A
#
# COMPACT_ATOMS: atom_id res chain seq x y z
N ASP A 1 18.37 2.58 29.56
CA ASP A 1 18.82 1.88 28.34
C ASP A 1 17.95 2.38 27.21
N GLU A 2 18.57 3.10 26.25
CA GLU A 2 17.85 3.64 25.09
C GLU A 2 17.81 2.57 24.00
N THR A 3 16.63 2.01 23.76
CA THR A 3 16.39 1.12 22.63
C THR A 3 15.95 1.96 21.42
N ILE A 4 16.69 1.88 20.32
CA ILE A 4 16.44 2.65 19.10
C ILE A 4 15.87 1.73 18.03
N LEU A 5 14.73 2.10 17.46
CA LEU A 5 14.18 1.42 16.29
C LEU A 5 15.06 1.68 15.06
N LYS A 6 15.47 0.62 14.36
CA LYS A 6 16.21 0.70 13.10
C LYS A 6 15.31 0.54 11.88
N THR A 7 14.59 -0.57 11.81
CA THR A 7 13.76 -0.88 10.64
C THR A 7 12.48 -1.61 11.04
N ILE A 8 11.44 -1.40 10.24
CA ILE A 8 10.22 -2.20 10.22
C ILE A 8 10.04 -2.70 8.79
N SER A 9 9.96 -4.01 8.61
CA SER A 9 9.69 -4.68 7.34
C SER A 9 8.56 -5.70 7.47
N GLY A 10 8.08 -6.23 6.35
CA GLY A 10 6.96 -7.17 6.36
C GLY A 10 5.60 -6.47 6.39
N GLU A 11 4.56 -7.20 6.75
CA GLU A 11 3.17 -6.75 6.75
C GLU A 11 2.43 -7.30 7.98
N ILE A 12 1.20 -6.84 8.20
CA ILE A 12 0.36 -7.26 9.34
C ILE A 12 0.33 -8.79 9.44
N GLY A 13 0.52 -9.29 10.65
CA GLY A 13 0.65 -10.73 10.95
C GLY A 13 2.08 -11.26 10.89
N ASN A 14 3.01 -10.58 10.19
CA ASN A 14 4.40 -11.01 10.02
C ASN A 14 5.37 -9.83 9.87
N PHE A 15 5.30 -8.86 10.77
CA PHE A 15 6.31 -7.81 10.83
C PHE A 15 7.64 -8.33 11.38
N GLU A 16 8.72 -7.87 10.79
CA GLU A 16 10.06 -7.98 11.32
C GLU A 16 10.55 -6.59 11.74
N VAL A 17 10.77 -6.42 13.03
CA VAL A 17 11.19 -5.17 13.65
C VAL A 17 12.61 -5.33 14.17
N VAL A 18 13.53 -4.52 13.67
CA VAL A 18 14.91 -4.49 14.16
C VAL A 18 15.08 -3.30 15.09
N VAL A 19 15.42 -3.58 16.33
CA VAL A 19 15.75 -2.59 17.35
C VAL A 19 17.21 -2.73 17.76
N LYS A 20 17.84 -1.60 18.04
CA LYS A 20 19.19 -1.58 18.62
C LYS A 20 19.06 -1.35 20.12
N ASP A 21 19.43 -2.35 20.90
CA ASP A 21 19.72 -2.20 22.31
C ASP A 21 21.22 -1.84 22.46
N SER A 22 21.59 -1.23 23.58
CA SER A 22 22.91 -0.60 23.87
C SER A 22 24.12 -1.20 23.15
N HIS A 23 24.15 -2.50 22.86
CA HIS A 23 25.30 -3.21 22.28
C HIS A 23 24.98 -4.16 21.11
N LYS A 24 23.72 -4.47 20.81
CA LYS A 24 23.38 -5.39 19.72
C LYS A 24 22.05 -5.07 19.06
N ASP A 25 21.92 -5.52 17.82
CA ASP A 25 20.65 -5.50 17.12
C ASP A 25 19.80 -6.72 17.53
N ILE A 26 18.55 -6.45 17.84
CA ILE A 26 17.56 -7.49 18.20
C ILE A 26 16.47 -7.45 17.14
N THR A 27 16.21 -8.60 16.52
CA THR A 27 15.12 -8.78 15.59
C THR A 27 13.91 -9.39 16.29
N LEU A 28 12.78 -8.69 16.23
CA LEU A 28 11.51 -9.13 16.79
C LEU A 28 10.54 -9.46 15.65
N ARG A 29 9.80 -10.57 15.78
CA ARG A 29 8.68 -10.88 14.89
C ARG A 29 7.38 -10.63 15.62
N VAL A 30 6.54 -9.74 15.07
CA VAL A 30 5.29 -9.29 15.69
C VAL A 30 4.18 -9.22 14.66
N SER A 31 2.94 -9.42 15.12
CA SER A 31 1.78 -9.39 14.23
C SER A 31 1.26 -7.98 13.98
N GLN A 32 1.35 -7.12 14.99
CA GLN A 32 0.85 -5.76 14.97
C GLN A 32 1.77 -4.86 15.80
N ILE A 33 1.81 -3.58 15.50
CA ILE A 33 2.69 -2.59 16.15
C ILE A 33 1.83 -1.43 16.63
N VAL A 34 2.05 -0.99 17.88
CA VAL A 34 1.54 0.28 18.38
C VAL A 34 2.71 1.24 18.49
N TRP A 35 2.61 2.35 17.79
CA TRP A 35 3.68 3.33 17.63
C TRP A 35 3.44 4.53 18.55
N PHE A 36 4.30 4.73 19.54
CA PHE A 36 4.20 5.83 20.50
C PHE A 36 5.24 6.94 20.27
N ASP A 37 5.88 6.99 19.12
CA ASP A 37 6.86 8.03 18.83
C ASP A 37 6.19 9.38 18.55
N ALA A 38 6.85 10.46 18.95
CA ALA A 38 6.42 11.83 18.66
C ALA A 38 6.52 12.19 17.16
N LYS A 39 7.25 11.41 16.38
CA LYS A 39 7.39 11.61 14.92
C LYS A 39 6.47 10.66 14.19
N PRO A 40 5.52 11.17 13.37
CA PRO A 40 4.66 10.32 12.56
C PRO A 40 5.50 9.47 11.61
N SER A 41 5.04 8.25 11.35
CA SER A 41 5.62 7.44 10.28
C SER A 41 5.50 8.19 8.95
N PRO A 42 6.55 8.24 8.10
CA PRO A 42 6.51 8.96 6.84
C PRO A 42 5.48 8.41 5.83
N LYS A 43 5.10 7.14 5.98
CA LYS A 43 4.06 6.49 5.17
C LYS A 43 3.19 5.60 6.06
N GLU A 44 1.90 5.58 5.79
CA GLU A 44 0.96 4.70 6.49
C GLU A 44 1.23 3.22 6.17
N ARG A 45 1.10 2.38 7.19
CA ARG A 45 1.25 0.93 7.08
C ARG A 45 0.14 0.23 7.86
N ILE A 46 -0.57 -0.67 7.22
CA ILE A 46 -1.62 -1.47 7.87
C ILE A 46 -1.01 -2.33 8.98
N GLY A 47 -1.62 -2.30 10.17
CA GLY A 47 -1.12 -3.01 11.35
C GLY A 47 -0.10 -2.25 12.19
N VAL A 48 0.25 -1.01 11.79
CA VAL A 48 0.99 -0.05 12.61
C VAL A 48 0.03 1.07 13.02
N PHE A 49 -0.23 1.22 14.31
CA PHE A 49 -1.21 2.13 14.85
C PHE A 49 -0.54 3.23 15.66
N ASP A 50 -0.88 4.48 15.38
CA ASP A 50 -0.43 5.64 16.13
C ASP A 50 -1.56 6.16 17.04
N PRO A 51 -1.44 6.02 18.37
CA PRO A 51 -2.44 6.50 19.31
C PRO A 51 -2.59 8.03 19.34
N ASN A 52 -1.66 8.78 18.74
CA ASN A 52 -1.79 10.23 18.59
C ASN A 52 -2.76 10.61 17.46
N LEU A 53 -2.97 9.71 16.50
CA LEU A 53 -3.88 9.90 15.36
C LEU A 53 -5.26 9.28 15.60
N SER A 54 -5.35 8.28 16.49
CA SER A 54 -6.59 7.57 16.82
C SER A 54 -6.72 7.41 18.33
N SER A 55 -7.95 7.33 18.84
CA SER A 55 -8.12 7.10 20.30
C SER A 55 -7.55 5.75 20.70
N ILE A 56 -6.97 5.65 21.89
CA ILE A 56 -6.39 4.40 22.42
C ILE A 56 -7.44 3.27 22.46
N ASN A 57 -8.71 3.59 22.71
CA ASN A 57 -9.80 2.62 22.74
C ASN A 57 -10.09 2.04 21.35
N GLU A 58 -10.03 2.87 20.31
CA GLU A 58 -10.16 2.41 18.92
C GLU A 58 -8.99 1.53 18.52
N VAL A 59 -7.75 1.93 18.85
CA VAL A 59 -6.56 1.10 18.61
C VAL A 59 -6.68 -0.26 19.28
N VAL A 60 -7.07 -0.31 20.56
CA VAL A 60 -7.26 -1.57 21.30
C VAL A 60 -8.35 -2.44 20.67
N LYS A 61 -9.44 -1.84 20.19
CA LYS A 61 -10.51 -2.56 19.50
C LYS A 61 -10.00 -3.20 18.21
N ILE A 62 -9.32 -2.42 17.35
CA ILE A 62 -8.78 -2.90 16.07
C ILE A 62 -7.73 -4.00 16.31
N LEU A 63 -6.86 -3.84 17.30
CA LEU A 63 -5.88 -4.86 17.68
C LEU A 63 -6.54 -6.20 18.01
N LYS A 64 -7.65 -6.17 18.75
CA LYS A 64 -8.43 -7.37 19.13
C LYS A 64 -9.13 -7.99 17.92
N ASP A 65 -9.73 -7.17 17.07
CA ASP A 65 -10.47 -7.62 15.89
C ASP A 65 -9.54 -8.31 14.87
N ASN A 66 -8.25 -7.93 14.83
CA ASN A 66 -7.23 -8.52 13.96
C ASN A 66 -6.54 -9.78 14.55
N ILE A 67 -6.93 -10.24 15.73
CA ILE A 67 -6.40 -11.48 16.30
C ILE A 67 -6.95 -12.67 15.49
N ASN A 68 -6.05 -13.56 15.06
CA ASN A 68 -6.31 -14.80 14.32
C ASN A 68 -6.73 -14.64 12.85
N SER A 69 -7.27 -13.52 12.41
CA SER A 69 -7.65 -13.33 11.00
C SER A 69 -7.60 -11.87 10.59
N PHE A 70 -7.06 -11.64 9.41
CA PHE A 70 -7.06 -10.34 8.76
C PHE A 70 -7.50 -10.52 7.31
N SER A 71 -8.47 -9.72 6.88
CA SER A 71 -8.94 -9.74 5.49
C SER A 71 -8.56 -8.45 4.77
N TYR A 72 -8.12 -8.56 3.53
CA TYR A 72 -7.81 -7.44 2.67
C TYR A 72 -8.45 -7.59 1.30
N ARG A 73 -8.57 -6.48 0.59
CA ARG A 73 -9.13 -6.45 -0.75
C ARG A 73 -8.03 -6.12 -1.76
N LYS A 74 -8.00 -6.87 -2.85
CA LYS A 74 -7.13 -6.52 -3.98
C LYS A 74 -7.71 -5.33 -4.74
N PHE A 75 -6.98 -4.20 -4.75
CA PHE A 75 -7.40 -2.97 -5.41
C PHE A 75 -6.70 -2.75 -6.75
N THR A 76 -5.46 -3.20 -6.90
CA THR A 76 -4.65 -2.93 -8.08
C THR A 76 -4.17 -4.20 -8.75
N THR A 77 -4.09 -4.16 -10.08
CA THR A 77 -3.35 -5.13 -10.89
C THR A 77 -2.12 -4.46 -11.47
N TYR A 78 -1.09 -5.25 -11.74
CA TYR A 78 0.18 -4.78 -12.27
C TYR A 78 0.67 -5.66 -13.41
N ASP A 79 0.94 -5.03 -14.55
CA ASP A 79 1.59 -5.67 -15.70
C ASP A 79 3.02 -5.14 -15.85
N LYS A 80 3.98 -5.96 -15.38
CA LYS A 80 5.40 -5.61 -15.46
C LYS A 80 5.94 -5.51 -16.89
N THR A 81 5.28 -6.13 -17.86
CA THR A 81 5.78 -6.20 -19.24
C THR A 81 5.77 -4.84 -19.94
N ILE A 82 4.82 -3.99 -19.58
CA ILE A 82 4.68 -2.63 -20.11
C ILE A 82 5.18 -1.55 -19.15
N CYS A 83 5.66 -1.94 -17.97
CA CYS A 83 6.23 -1.00 -17.00
C CYS A 83 7.51 -0.36 -17.54
N GLN A 84 7.67 0.94 -17.30
CA GLN A 84 8.89 1.68 -17.72
C GLN A 84 10.01 1.60 -16.69
N TYR A 85 9.80 1.01 -15.54
CA TYR A 85 10.82 0.82 -14.51
C TYR A 85 11.25 -0.64 -14.37
N ASP A 86 10.27 -1.57 -14.23
CA ASP A 86 10.53 -2.97 -13.90
C ASP A 86 11.31 -3.68 -15.02
N GLY A 87 12.44 -4.27 -14.65
CA GLY A 87 13.34 -4.97 -15.58
C GLY A 87 14.07 -4.06 -16.60
N ARG A 88 14.04 -2.74 -16.41
CA ARG A 88 14.76 -1.81 -17.28
C ARG A 88 16.19 -1.57 -16.81
N ARG A 89 17.09 -1.20 -17.72
CA ARG A 89 18.50 -0.93 -17.39
C ARG A 89 18.68 0.38 -16.63
N GLU A 90 17.85 1.37 -16.92
CA GLU A 90 17.91 2.72 -16.34
C GLU A 90 16.69 3.02 -15.50
N VAL A 91 16.85 3.91 -14.51
CA VAL A 91 15.75 4.44 -13.71
C VAL A 91 15.05 5.52 -14.54
N VAL A 92 14.01 5.13 -15.27
CA VAL A 92 13.25 6.05 -16.14
C VAL A 92 11.96 6.51 -15.46
N CYS A 93 11.42 5.70 -14.54
CA CYS A 93 10.13 5.97 -13.88
C CYS A 93 10.11 5.34 -12.49
N SER A 94 9.41 5.97 -11.53
CA SER A 94 9.03 5.41 -10.21
C SER A 94 7.83 6.16 -9.63
N LYS A 95 7.09 6.87 -10.48
CA LYS A 95 5.99 7.77 -10.07
C LYS A 95 4.94 7.10 -9.18
N CYS A 96 4.67 5.82 -9.40
CA CYS A 96 3.70 5.09 -8.59
C CYS A 96 4.15 4.88 -7.14
N GLU A 97 5.45 4.69 -6.90
CA GLU A 97 6.02 4.59 -5.55
C GLU A 97 6.05 5.95 -4.88
N GLU A 98 6.42 7.00 -5.60
CA GLU A 98 6.51 8.38 -5.11
C GLU A 98 5.14 8.92 -4.63
N VAL A 99 4.07 8.61 -5.37
CA VAL A 99 2.71 9.09 -5.07
C VAL A 99 1.99 8.22 -4.04
N CYS A 100 2.51 7.03 -3.73
CA CYS A 100 1.85 6.11 -2.81
C CYS A 100 1.90 6.67 -1.38
N PRO A 101 0.75 6.93 -0.71
CA PRO A 101 0.72 7.45 0.64
C PRO A 101 1.07 6.39 1.70
N THR A 102 1.06 5.11 1.29
CA THR A 102 1.38 3.97 2.16
C THR A 102 2.68 3.31 1.71
N VAL A 103 3.07 2.23 2.38
CA VAL A 103 4.21 1.38 1.96
C VAL A 103 3.81 0.31 0.95
N ALA A 104 2.63 0.43 0.33
CA ALA A 104 2.10 -0.58 -0.58
C ALA A 104 2.93 -0.77 -1.86
N ILE A 105 3.72 0.22 -2.25
CA ILE A 105 4.61 0.13 -3.41
C ILE A 105 6.03 0.42 -2.95
N THR A 106 6.93 -0.52 -3.20
CA THR A 106 8.35 -0.39 -2.92
C THR A 106 9.16 -0.69 -4.18
N LYS A 107 10.31 -0.05 -4.31
CA LYS A 107 11.25 -0.26 -5.41
C LYS A 107 12.59 -0.76 -4.90
N ASP A 108 13.22 -1.60 -5.69
CA ASP A 108 14.61 -1.99 -5.52
C ASP A 108 15.41 -1.48 -6.74
N ASP A 109 16.22 -0.45 -6.51
CA ASP A 109 17.03 0.15 -7.55
C ASP A 109 18.21 -0.73 -8.00
N THR A 110 18.57 -1.75 -7.22
CA THR A 110 19.61 -2.73 -7.57
C THR A 110 19.10 -3.74 -8.58
N THR A 111 17.96 -4.33 -8.28
CA THR A 111 17.32 -5.35 -9.14
C THR A 111 16.39 -4.75 -10.19
N LYS A 112 16.08 -3.44 -10.10
CA LYS A 112 15.08 -2.74 -10.92
C LYS A 112 13.71 -3.41 -10.88
N THR A 113 13.26 -3.75 -9.68
CA THR A 113 11.96 -4.38 -9.47
C THR A 113 11.02 -3.51 -8.64
N LEU A 114 9.72 -3.61 -8.93
CA LEU A 114 8.65 -3.05 -8.11
C LEU A 114 7.92 -4.17 -7.38
N THR A 115 7.67 -3.96 -6.10
CA THR A 115 6.88 -4.88 -5.27
C THR A 115 5.62 -4.18 -4.80
N PHE A 116 4.50 -4.90 -4.82
CA PHE A 116 3.18 -4.40 -4.46
C PHE A 116 2.60 -5.20 -3.28
N SER A 117 2.42 -4.55 -2.14
CA SER A 117 1.63 -5.09 -1.02
C SER A 117 0.14 -4.76 -1.24
N GLN A 118 -0.66 -5.80 -1.46
CA GLN A 118 -2.12 -5.62 -1.53
C GLN A 118 -2.72 -5.36 -0.15
N VAL A 119 -2.03 -5.76 0.90
CA VAL A 119 -2.42 -5.56 2.29
C VAL A 119 -2.34 -4.08 2.66
N ASP A 120 -1.21 -3.43 2.36
CA ASP A 120 -0.98 -2.02 2.67
C ASP A 120 -1.68 -1.06 1.67
N CYS A 121 -2.32 -1.59 0.63
CA CYS A 121 -2.99 -0.79 -0.38
C CYS A 121 -4.36 -0.29 0.09
N HIS A 122 -4.55 1.02 0.17
CA HIS A 122 -5.82 1.66 0.52
C HIS A 122 -6.79 1.85 -0.67
N GLY A 123 -6.37 1.48 -1.89
CA GLY A 123 -7.21 1.60 -3.08
C GLY A 123 -7.47 3.04 -3.54
N CYS A 124 -6.60 3.99 -3.20
CA CYS A 124 -6.78 5.42 -3.53
C CYS A 124 -6.67 5.72 -5.03
N GLY A 125 -6.07 4.82 -5.85
CA GLY A 125 -5.92 4.98 -7.29
C GLY A 125 -4.81 5.95 -7.73
N GLY A 126 -4.08 6.58 -6.81
CA GLY A 126 -3.02 7.54 -7.14
C GLY A 126 -1.95 6.96 -8.07
N CYS A 127 -1.50 5.74 -7.80
CA CYS A 127 -0.51 5.05 -8.63
C CYS A 127 -1.00 4.78 -10.06
N ILE A 128 -2.30 4.52 -10.23
CA ILE A 128 -2.92 4.28 -11.55
C ILE A 128 -2.96 5.60 -12.34
N SER A 129 -3.33 6.70 -11.69
CA SER A 129 -3.48 8.01 -12.34
C SER A 129 -2.18 8.58 -12.87
N VAL A 130 -1.03 8.25 -12.24
CA VAL A 130 0.29 8.75 -12.64
C VAL A 130 1.07 7.80 -13.53
N CYS A 131 0.57 6.58 -13.76
CA CYS A 131 1.26 5.56 -14.55
C CYS A 131 1.23 5.90 -16.05
N PRO A 132 2.37 6.29 -16.67
CA PRO A 132 2.36 6.75 -18.06
C PRO A 132 2.18 5.61 -19.07
N SER A 133 2.51 4.37 -18.69
CA SER A 133 2.40 3.19 -19.54
C SER A 133 1.08 2.43 -19.37
N GLY A 134 0.27 2.77 -18.34
CA GLY A 134 -0.92 2.00 -18.01
C GLY A 134 -0.62 0.61 -17.44
N ALA A 135 0.59 0.41 -16.91
CA ALA A 135 0.99 -0.86 -16.28
C ALA A 135 0.19 -1.18 -15.00
N LEU A 136 -0.46 -0.18 -14.42
CA LEU A 136 -1.32 -0.32 -13.24
C LEU A 136 -2.78 -0.09 -13.64
N ASP A 137 -3.66 -0.97 -13.16
CA ASP A 137 -5.10 -0.85 -13.37
C ASP A 137 -5.86 -1.18 -12.08
N TYR A 138 -7.13 -0.81 -12.03
CA TYR A 138 -7.99 -1.02 -10.87
C TYR A 138 -8.63 -2.40 -10.91
N ALA A 139 -8.30 -3.28 -9.98
CA ALA A 139 -8.71 -4.67 -9.99
C ALA A 139 -10.24 -4.88 -9.98
N PRO A 140 -11.04 -4.11 -9.20
CA PRO A 140 -12.50 -4.27 -9.18
C PRO A 140 -13.21 -3.83 -10.46
N THR A 141 -12.66 -2.82 -11.15
CA THR A 141 -13.23 -2.23 -12.37
C THR A 141 -12.11 -1.81 -13.30
N ASN A 142 -11.49 -2.80 -13.95
CA ASN A 142 -10.42 -2.52 -14.90
C ASN A 142 -10.97 -1.96 -16.22
N ARG A 143 -10.09 -1.49 -17.07
CA ARG A 143 -10.45 -0.91 -18.39
C ARG A 143 -11.31 -1.85 -19.25
N GLU A 144 -10.99 -3.15 -19.22
CA GLU A 144 -11.72 -4.15 -19.97
C GLU A 144 -13.14 -4.34 -19.46
N SER A 145 -13.34 -4.43 -18.13
CA SER A 145 -14.68 -4.52 -17.54
C SER A 145 -15.53 -3.28 -17.82
N LEU A 146 -14.94 -2.08 -17.82
CA LEU A 146 -15.65 -0.86 -18.21
C LEU A 146 -16.06 -0.88 -19.68
N PHE A 147 -15.18 -1.38 -20.55
CA PHE A 147 -15.48 -1.54 -21.97
C PHE A 147 -16.58 -2.57 -22.19
N GLU A 148 -16.54 -3.72 -21.53
CA GLU A 148 -17.61 -4.72 -21.60
C GLU A 148 -18.95 -4.15 -21.09
N MET A 149 -18.94 -3.43 -19.96
CA MET A 149 -20.13 -2.76 -19.45
C MET A 149 -20.71 -1.74 -20.45
N SER A 150 -19.86 -1.01 -21.17
CA SER A 150 -20.31 -0.02 -22.16
C SER A 150 -21.12 -0.65 -23.31
N LYS A 151 -20.89 -1.93 -23.63
CA LYS A 151 -21.65 -2.65 -24.68
C LYS A 151 -23.13 -2.84 -24.35
N PHE A 152 -23.51 -2.80 -23.08
CA PHE A 152 -24.92 -2.86 -22.66
C PHE A 152 -25.69 -1.57 -22.97
N TYR A 153 -24.99 -0.45 -23.19
CA TYR A 153 -25.59 0.87 -23.45
C TYR A 153 -25.70 1.15 -24.95
N LYS A 154 -26.29 0.21 -25.71
CA LYS A 154 -26.50 0.37 -27.15
C LYS A 154 -27.34 1.64 -27.44
N ASN A 155 -26.86 2.47 -28.38
CA ASN A 155 -27.51 3.73 -28.80
C ASN A 155 -27.62 4.82 -27.73
N ARG A 156 -26.81 4.79 -26.68
CA ARG A 156 -26.72 5.82 -25.66
C ARG A 156 -25.26 6.19 -25.41
N HIS A 157 -25.02 7.42 -24.99
CA HIS A 157 -23.70 7.86 -24.57
C HIS A 157 -23.60 7.76 -23.04
N PRO A 158 -22.99 6.70 -22.48
CA PRO A 158 -22.88 6.56 -21.04
C PRO A 158 -21.92 7.63 -20.50
N LEU A 159 -22.34 8.34 -19.46
CA LEU A 159 -21.50 9.21 -18.68
C LEU A 159 -21.10 8.48 -17.40
N ILE A 160 -19.81 8.27 -17.20
CA ILE A 160 -19.29 7.67 -15.97
C ILE A 160 -18.95 8.80 -15.00
N ILE A 161 -19.70 8.87 -13.90
CA ILE A 161 -19.50 9.86 -12.86
C ILE A 161 -18.97 9.15 -11.61
N PRO A 162 -17.80 9.58 -11.06
CA PRO A 162 -17.34 9.06 -9.78
C PRO A 162 -18.36 9.39 -8.66
N ARG A 163 -18.61 8.44 -7.78
CA ARG A 163 -19.57 8.57 -6.66
C ARG A 163 -19.25 9.77 -5.76
N THR A 164 -18.00 10.17 -5.68
CA THR A 164 -17.53 11.31 -4.88
C THR A 164 -17.88 12.67 -5.47
N MET A 165 -18.30 12.76 -6.75
CA MET A 165 -18.71 14.02 -7.37
C MET A 165 -20.16 14.38 -7.07
N GLY A 166 -20.88 13.60 -6.29
CA GLY A 166 -22.22 13.88 -5.75
C GLY A 166 -23.22 14.40 -6.78
N ILE A 167 -24.22 13.61 -7.10
CA ILE A 167 -25.51 14.09 -7.58
C ILE A 167 -26.48 14.03 -6.41
#